data_742d40c0cd3dfc972c4b53190d2faf71
#
_entry.id   742d40c0cd3dfc972c4b53190d2faf71
#
_cell.length_a   1.000
_cell.length_b   1.000
_cell.length_c   1.000
_cell.angle_alpha   90.00
_cell.angle_beta   90.00
_cell.angle_gamma   90.00
#
_symmetry.space_group_name_H-M   'P 1'
#
loop_
_entity.id
_entity.type
_entity.pdbx_description
1 polymer ?
#
loop_
_entity_poly.entity_id
_entity_poly.type
_entity_poly.pdbx_seq_one_letter_code
_entity_poly.pdbx_strand_id
1 'polypeptide(L)'
;MAQRAPASWHWLLIGTAILSLLSTVALSTWFSPALRALEARSGDAVWRWGATHNDERRLIVVDINDSSLQAIGPWPWDRSTLAQLLDRIANLGASLQIMDVVFTDPRPDDAILLQAVKRHRPVMAQVFAMPQGPELPPLAGEPAGSLNWPSCPVPFTSAIGHLANHATLAMLGQPPAGNTGHITPSMTHDGIVRHQPAVVCWQGKAYPALGLAAVMQATEENHIRPERGDWWQAPWSLVGQQQVLPPLPLDDEGNIRIAWRQHPSSFISISASDVLTGKAPPELFAGAWVLIGSSAFGLNDSIATPYASTSAGLEAHAQIITAWLDGRTPYTPRASWVLQLLATLAAQGLLGCLVWRRDIHTGTTPPPSNQRAIMLPITGLACALVLWGGHAALLLEASMWISWIEPVLTVLLTSLMMASAEHLRTRLERQRLYHHLSSYLPAPVAASLALQPPSGAIRAQMRQVTVMFADIRNFSAYCEARPPDEAAAVLHAFFSVATRVVQQHGGVIEAFQ
;
A
#
# COMPACT_ATOMS: atom_id res chain seq x y z
N MET A 1 -32.80 -34.59 -19.63
CA MET A 1 -31.91 -33.80 -20.52
C MET A 1 -31.45 -32.57 -19.76
N ALA A 2 -30.20 -32.55 -19.34
CA ALA A 2 -29.61 -31.38 -18.67
C ALA A 2 -29.45 -30.26 -19.72
N GLN A 3 -30.24 -29.21 -19.63
CA GLN A 3 -30.04 -28.01 -20.40
C GLN A 3 -28.69 -27.41 -19.99
N ARG A 4 -27.69 -27.49 -20.86
CA ARG A 4 -26.42 -26.77 -20.72
C ARG A 4 -26.75 -25.27 -20.58
N ALA A 5 -26.15 -24.61 -19.60
CA ALA A 5 -26.23 -23.15 -19.47
C ALA A 5 -25.96 -22.52 -20.86
N PRO A 6 -26.74 -21.53 -21.30
CA PRO A 6 -26.53 -20.95 -22.62
C PRO A 6 -25.13 -20.38 -22.70
N ALA A 7 -24.42 -20.62 -23.80
CA ALA A 7 -23.05 -20.18 -24.06
C ALA A 7 -22.84 -18.67 -23.78
N SER A 8 -23.89 -17.88 -23.83
CA SER A 8 -23.94 -16.45 -23.51
C SER A 8 -23.53 -16.11 -22.07
N TRP A 9 -23.70 -17.05 -21.10
CA TRP A 9 -23.38 -16.78 -19.69
C TRP A 9 -21.86 -16.81 -19.41
N HIS A 10 -21.14 -17.69 -20.05
CA HIS A 10 -19.67 -17.73 -19.93
C HIS A 10 -19.02 -16.46 -20.47
N TRP A 11 -19.55 -15.91 -21.57
CA TRP A 11 -19.11 -14.63 -22.11
C TRP A 11 -19.38 -13.46 -21.17
N LEU A 12 -20.48 -13.51 -20.42
CA LEU A 12 -20.81 -12.48 -19.43
C LEU A 12 -19.83 -12.50 -18.24
N LEU A 13 -19.42 -13.67 -17.75
CA LEU A 13 -18.39 -13.80 -16.71
C LEU A 13 -17.04 -13.27 -17.17
N ILE A 14 -16.63 -13.64 -18.40
CA ILE A 14 -15.39 -13.12 -18.99
C ILE A 14 -15.49 -11.60 -19.18
N GLY A 15 -16.63 -11.11 -19.66
CA GLY A 15 -16.88 -9.69 -19.83
C GLY A 15 -16.80 -8.90 -18.51
N THR A 16 -17.35 -9.43 -17.41
CA THR A 16 -17.22 -8.78 -16.09
C THR A 16 -15.78 -8.75 -15.60
N ALA A 17 -14.99 -9.81 -15.82
CA ALA A 17 -13.58 -9.85 -15.45
C ALA A 17 -12.75 -8.84 -16.26
N ILE A 18 -12.98 -8.75 -17.57
CA ILE A 18 -12.29 -7.77 -18.44
C ILE A 18 -12.71 -6.34 -18.05
N LEU A 19 -13.99 -6.10 -17.86
CA LEU A 19 -14.50 -4.76 -17.52
C LEU A 19 -13.98 -4.31 -16.16
N SER A 20 -13.87 -5.21 -15.16
CA SER A 20 -13.30 -4.88 -13.87
C SER A 20 -11.81 -4.54 -13.98
N LEU A 21 -11.05 -5.26 -14.79
CA LEU A 21 -9.64 -4.95 -15.04
C LEU A 21 -9.49 -3.56 -15.71
N LEU A 22 -10.27 -3.29 -16.75
CA LEU A 22 -10.25 -1.98 -17.42
C LEU A 22 -10.67 -0.84 -16.46
N SER A 23 -11.70 -1.08 -15.63
CA SER A 23 -12.12 -0.11 -14.60
C SER A 23 -11.02 0.13 -13.56
N THR A 24 -10.30 -0.91 -13.15
CA THR A 24 -9.17 -0.76 -12.21
C THR A 24 -8.05 0.06 -12.84
N VAL A 25 -7.68 -0.20 -14.09
CA VAL A 25 -6.67 0.60 -14.81
C VAL A 25 -7.11 2.06 -14.90
N ALA A 26 -8.37 2.33 -15.24
CA ALA A 26 -8.89 3.70 -15.27
C ALA A 26 -8.86 4.38 -13.90
N LEU A 27 -9.28 3.68 -12.83
CA LEU A 27 -9.24 4.19 -11.46
C LEU A 27 -7.80 4.43 -11.00
N SER A 28 -6.88 3.51 -11.28
CA SER A 28 -5.48 3.65 -10.89
C SER A 28 -4.79 4.82 -11.60
N THR A 29 -5.17 5.14 -12.84
CA THR A 29 -4.63 6.32 -13.54
C THR A 29 -5.23 7.63 -13.01
N TRP A 30 -6.53 7.70 -12.78
CA TRP A 30 -7.20 8.93 -12.34
C TRP A 30 -6.99 9.25 -10.86
N PHE A 31 -6.91 8.24 -10.01
CA PHE A 31 -6.77 8.37 -8.57
C PHE A 31 -5.39 7.94 -8.06
N SER A 32 -4.38 7.88 -8.94
CA SER A 32 -3.04 7.37 -8.60
C SER A 32 -2.41 8.00 -7.35
N PRO A 33 -2.52 9.31 -7.06
CA PRO A 33 -1.95 9.86 -5.83
C PRO A 33 -2.66 9.35 -4.57
N ALA A 34 -4.00 9.29 -4.59
CA ALA A 34 -4.79 8.83 -3.44
C ALA A 34 -4.58 7.33 -3.17
N LEU A 35 -4.51 6.51 -4.22
CA LEU A 35 -4.28 5.08 -4.10
C LEU A 35 -2.86 4.79 -3.58
N ARG A 36 -1.85 5.49 -4.08
CA ARG A 36 -0.47 5.39 -3.56
C ARG A 36 -0.38 5.84 -2.10
N ALA A 37 -1.07 6.92 -1.71
CA ALA A 37 -1.12 7.35 -0.32
C ALA A 37 -1.79 6.32 0.59
N LEU A 38 -2.88 5.69 0.13
CA LEU A 38 -3.55 4.61 0.87
C LEU A 38 -2.63 3.39 1.03
N GLU A 39 -1.93 3.01 -0.03
CA GLU A 39 -0.97 1.91 -0.01
C GLU A 39 0.19 2.19 0.94
N ALA A 40 0.75 3.39 0.90
CA ALA A 40 1.82 3.80 1.78
C ALA A 40 1.39 3.78 3.26
N ARG A 41 0.21 4.32 3.58
CA ARG A 41 -0.36 4.29 4.95
C ARG A 41 -0.67 2.88 5.43
N SER A 42 -1.10 2.01 4.53
CA SER A 42 -1.28 0.59 4.84
C SER A 42 0.05 -0.07 5.20
N GLY A 43 1.11 0.21 4.44
CA GLY A 43 2.46 -0.25 4.75
C GLY A 43 2.98 0.28 6.09
N ASP A 44 2.71 1.57 6.41
CA ASP A 44 3.01 2.14 7.73
C ASP A 44 2.32 1.38 8.86
N ALA A 45 1.06 0.97 8.64
CA ALA A 45 0.33 0.15 9.62
C ALA A 45 0.96 -1.25 9.78
N VAL A 46 1.42 -1.86 8.67
CA VAL A 46 2.14 -3.16 8.70
C VAL A 46 3.45 -3.02 9.48
N TRP A 47 4.23 -1.95 9.26
CA TRP A 47 5.45 -1.68 10.02
C TRP A 47 5.18 -1.56 11.52
N ARG A 48 4.18 -0.76 11.92
CA ARG A 48 3.81 -0.61 13.34
C ARG A 48 3.37 -1.92 13.98
N TRP A 49 2.62 -2.74 13.24
CA TRP A 49 2.15 -4.03 13.74
C TRP A 49 3.27 -5.06 13.85
N GLY A 50 4.19 -5.08 12.88
CA GLY A 50 5.32 -6.00 12.85
C GLY A 50 6.60 -5.47 13.49
N ALA A 51 6.52 -4.37 14.26
CA ALA A 51 7.68 -3.74 14.86
C ALA A 51 8.42 -4.66 15.83
N THR A 52 9.75 -4.65 15.75
CA THR A 52 10.61 -5.33 16.72
C THR A 52 10.94 -4.38 17.87
N HIS A 53 10.92 -4.92 19.10
CA HIS A 53 11.16 -4.17 20.33
C HIS A 53 12.46 -4.59 21.03
N ASN A 54 13.30 -5.36 20.36
CA ASN A 54 14.58 -5.79 20.92
C ASN A 54 15.58 -4.63 20.87
N ASP A 55 16.37 -4.47 21.91
CA ASP A 55 17.41 -3.45 21.99
C ASP A 55 18.41 -3.59 20.83
N GLU A 56 18.58 -2.53 20.07
CA GLU A 56 19.64 -2.43 19.07
C GLU A 56 20.92 -1.95 19.75
N ARG A 57 21.93 -2.80 19.77
CA ARG A 57 23.20 -2.53 20.46
C ARG A 57 24.36 -2.22 19.53
N ARG A 58 24.21 -2.47 18.24
CA ARG A 58 25.27 -2.19 17.25
C ARG A 58 25.34 -0.71 16.91
N LEU A 59 24.20 0.00 17.06
CA LEU A 59 24.05 1.42 16.77
C LEU A 59 23.47 2.12 18.00
N ILE A 60 24.27 2.97 18.65
CA ILE A 60 23.89 3.78 19.79
C ILE A 60 23.62 5.21 19.31
N VAL A 61 22.56 5.81 19.80
CA VAL A 61 22.24 7.21 19.54
C VAL A 61 22.79 8.08 20.68
N VAL A 62 23.61 9.06 20.33
CA VAL A 62 24.00 10.13 21.25
C VAL A 62 23.19 11.38 20.89
N ASP A 63 22.25 11.68 21.76
CA ASP A 63 21.17 12.65 21.52
C ASP A 63 21.45 14.00 22.18
N ILE A 64 21.51 15.03 21.35
CA ILE A 64 21.51 16.43 21.79
C ILE A 64 20.05 16.82 22.07
N ASN A 65 19.55 16.34 23.20
CA ASN A 65 18.19 16.53 23.65
C ASN A 65 18.04 17.76 24.56
N ASP A 66 16.81 18.06 25.00
CA ASP A 66 16.53 19.20 25.86
C ASP A 66 17.32 19.16 27.18
N SER A 67 17.57 17.98 27.76
CA SER A 67 18.39 17.84 28.97
C SER A 67 19.86 18.19 28.71
N SER A 68 20.36 17.88 27.52
CA SER A 68 21.72 18.29 27.10
C SER A 68 21.82 19.81 26.94
N LEU A 69 20.79 20.44 26.36
CA LEU A 69 20.75 21.90 26.22
C LEU A 69 20.67 22.61 27.58
N GLN A 70 19.92 22.05 28.52
CA GLN A 70 19.86 22.59 29.91
C GLN A 70 21.18 22.45 30.66
N ALA A 71 21.89 21.33 30.48
CA ALA A 71 23.12 21.05 31.21
C ALA A 71 24.35 21.75 30.64
N ILE A 72 24.45 21.86 29.32
CA ILE A 72 25.65 22.36 28.61
C ILE A 72 25.45 23.81 28.13
N GLY A 73 24.24 24.17 27.72
CA GLY A 73 23.92 25.47 27.16
C GLY A 73 23.17 25.39 25.81
N PRO A 74 22.70 26.54 25.31
CA PRO A 74 21.90 26.56 24.08
C PRO A 74 22.71 26.13 22.86
N TRP A 75 22.04 25.52 21.90
CA TRP A 75 22.62 25.19 20.60
C TRP A 75 22.69 26.46 19.71
N PRO A 76 23.70 26.59 18.83
CA PRO A 76 24.77 25.62 18.55
C PRO A 76 25.96 25.75 19.53
N TRP A 77 26.40 24.61 20.05
CA TRP A 77 27.54 24.53 20.98
C TRP A 77 28.86 24.96 20.35
N ASP A 78 29.82 25.34 21.21
CA ASP A 78 31.18 25.64 20.79
C ASP A 78 31.83 24.40 20.17
N ARG A 79 32.72 24.62 19.22
CA ARG A 79 33.48 23.53 18.55
C ARG A 79 34.34 22.72 19.55
N SER A 80 34.80 23.35 20.61
CA SER A 80 35.51 22.68 21.70
C SER A 80 34.64 21.65 22.44
N THR A 81 33.37 21.95 22.68
CA THR A 81 32.42 21.02 23.30
C THR A 81 32.14 19.82 22.39
N LEU A 82 31.98 20.05 21.10
CA LEU A 82 31.78 18.98 20.11
C LEU A 82 33.02 18.13 19.94
N ALA A 83 34.22 18.72 19.97
CA ALA A 83 35.48 17.98 19.96
C ALA A 83 35.63 17.09 21.22
N GLN A 84 35.29 17.61 22.39
CA GLN A 84 35.25 16.81 23.63
C GLN A 84 34.25 15.67 23.53
N LEU A 85 33.07 15.88 22.90
CA LEU A 85 32.09 14.82 22.70
C LEU A 85 32.66 13.69 21.84
N LEU A 86 33.31 14.01 20.72
CA LEU A 86 33.98 13.03 19.85
C LEU A 86 35.07 12.27 20.60
N ASP A 87 35.92 12.98 21.36
CA ASP A 87 36.98 12.37 22.16
C ASP A 87 36.40 11.43 23.24
N ARG A 88 35.33 11.83 23.94
CA ARG A 88 34.64 10.99 24.94
C ARG A 88 34.05 9.73 24.34
N ILE A 89 33.33 9.84 23.24
CA ILE A 89 32.76 8.69 22.54
C ILE A 89 33.84 7.70 22.11
N ALA A 90 34.92 8.20 21.54
CA ALA A 90 36.07 7.35 21.17
C ALA A 90 36.71 6.65 22.38
N ASN A 91 36.90 7.37 23.51
CA ASN A 91 37.44 6.82 24.74
C ASN A 91 36.52 5.76 25.39
N LEU A 92 35.19 5.80 25.12
CA LEU A 92 34.24 4.77 25.52
C LEU A 92 34.31 3.52 24.62
N GLY A 93 35.10 3.55 23.54
CA GLY A 93 35.36 2.39 22.68
C GLY A 93 34.46 2.28 21.47
N ALA A 94 33.80 3.34 21.05
CA ALA A 94 33.00 3.37 19.80
C ALA A 94 33.90 3.05 18.59
N SER A 95 33.42 2.17 17.69
CA SER A 95 34.16 1.77 16.50
C SER A 95 33.98 2.74 15.33
N LEU A 96 32.83 3.44 15.27
CA LEU A 96 32.51 4.45 14.26
C LEU A 96 31.68 5.57 14.89
N GLN A 97 31.94 6.81 14.49
CA GLN A 97 31.15 7.97 14.86
C GLN A 97 30.50 8.55 13.58
N ILE A 98 29.20 8.82 13.64
CA ILE A 98 28.40 9.37 12.54
C ILE A 98 27.77 10.65 13.08
N MET A 99 28.11 11.78 12.50
CA MET A 99 27.71 13.10 12.99
C MET A 99 26.65 13.69 12.05
N ASP A 100 25.41 13.68 12.51
CA ASP A 100 24.25 14.27 11.81
C ASP A 100 24.13 15.76 12.17
N VAL A 101 25.21 16.51 11.88
CA VAL A 101 25.33 17.95 12.10
C VAL A 101 26.11 18.55 10.95
N VAL A 102 25.64 19.69 10.42
CA VAL A 102 26.29 20.43 9.35
C VAL A 102 26.86 21.73 9.88
N PHE A 103 28.11 22.02 9.55
CA PHE A 103 28.87 23.19 10.01
C PHE A 103 29.11 24.15 8.86
N THR A 104 28.15 25.01 8.57
CA THR A 104 28.21 25.93 7.41
C THR A 104 29.14 27.11 7.62
N ASP A 105 29.20 27.63 8.84
CA ASP A 105 29.90 28.85 9.18
C ASP A 105 31.24 28.57 9.88
N PRO A 106 32.34 29.16 9.43
CA PRO A 106 33.63 29.10 10.11
C PRO A 106 33.55 29.82 11.47
N ARG A 107 34.19 29.23 12.50
CA ARG A 107 34.28 29.81 13.84
C ARG A 107 35.74 29.86 14.34
N PRO A 108 36.07 30.75 15.30
CA PRO A 108 37.44 30.90 15.79
C PRO A 108 38.00 29.60 16.42
N ASP A 109 37.16 28.76 16.98
CA ASP A 109 37.52 27.50 17.66
C ASP A 109 37.43 26.26 16.74
N ASP A 110 37.25 26.43 15.43
CA ASP A 110 37.23 25.33 14.45
C ASP A 110 38.50 24.47 14.49
N ALA A 111 39.67 25.07 14.81
CA ALA A 111 40.93 24.34 14.92
C ALA A 111 40.89 23.18 15.91
N ILE A 112 40.11 23.32 16.99
CA ILE A 112 39.96 22.29 18.03
C ILE A 112 39.12 21.13 17.44
N LEU A 113 38.00 21.42 16.83
CA LEU A 113 37.15 20.41 16.20
C LEU A 113 37.87 19.70 15.05
N LEU A 114 38.62 20.45 14.23
CA LEU A 114 39.44 19.89 13.15
C LEU A 114 40.43 18.82 13.65
N GLN A 115 41.06 19.04 14.83
CA GLN A 115 41.97 18.05 15.41
C GLN A 115 41.21 16.77 15.84
N ALA A 116 40.04 16.90 16.46
CA ALA A 116 39.22 15.77 16.85
C ALA A 116 38.71 15.00 15.62
N VAL A 117 38.25 15.71 14.56
CA VAL A 117 37.80 15.10 13.29
C VAL A 117 38.96 14.34 12.62
N LYS A 118 40.17 14.91 12.57
CA LYS A 118 41.37 14.21 12.05
C LYS A 118 41.69 12.93 12.83
N ARG A 119 41.53 12.97 14.15
CA ARG A 119 41.89 11.84 15.04
C ARG A 119 40.88 10.71 14.94
N HIS A 120 39.59 11.04 14.98
CA HIS A 120 38.51 10.07 15.11
C HIS A 120 37.79 9.76 13.79
N ARG A 121 37.98 10.60 12.74
CA ARG A 121 37.45 10.40 11.41
C ARG A 121 35.93 10.12 11.41
N PRO A 122 35.11 10.95 12.08
CA PRO A 122 33.65 10.75 12.03
C PRO A 122 33.13 10.92 10.61
N VAL A 123 32.06 10.21 10.27
CA VAL A 123 31.30 10.48 9.04
C VAL A 123 30.51 11.76 9.24
N MET A 124 30.69 12.73 8.36
CA MET A 124 30.11 14.07 8.47
C MET A 124 28.82 14.17 7.62
N ALA A 125 27.86 14.97 8.09
CA ALA A 125 26.65 15.24 7.34
C ALA A 125 26.78 16.42 6.36
N GLN A 126 25.95 16.40 5.33
CA GLN A 126 25.66 17.51 4.42
C GLN A 126 24.22 17.39 3.89
N VAL A 127 23.65 18.47 3.33
CA VAL A 127 22.28 18.50 2.82
C VAL A 127 22.28 18.94 1.37
N PHE A 128 21.42 18.37 0.55
CA PHE A 128 21.18 18.82 -0.81
C PHE A 128 19.73 19.27 -0.98
N ALA A 129 19.51 20.35 -1.73
CA ALA A 129 18.19 20.79 -2.17
C ALA A 129 17.77 19.97 -3.39
N MET A 130 16.67 19.26 -3.27
CA MET A 130 16.08 18.50 -4.37
C MET A 130 15.02 19.34 -5.11
N PRO A 131 14.80 19.15 -6.42
CA PRO A 131 13.83 19.95 -7.19
C PRO A 131 12.40 19.92 -6.64
N GLN A 132 12.03 18.86 -5.92
CA GLN A 132 10.71 18.65 -5.33
C GLN A 132 10.73 18.73 -3.79
N GLY A 133 11.86 19.10 -3.22
CA GLY A 133 12.06 19.19 -1.77
C GLY A 133 11.71 20.57 -1.20
N PRO A 134 11.83 20.72 0.13
CA PRO A 134 11.67 22.02 0.78
C PRO A 134 12.73 23.02 0.24
N GLU A 135 12.35 24.29 0.20
CA GLU A 135 13.29 25.35 -0.12
C GLU A 135 14.41 25.36 0.92
N LEU A 136 15.66 25.21 0.44
CA LEU A 136 16.83 25.39 1.29
C LEU A 136 17.37 26.82 1.10
N PRO A 137 18.01 27.37 2.16
CA PRO A 137 18.71 28.63 2.04
C PRO A 137 19.80 28.56 0.95
N PRO A 138 20.32 29.70 0.49
CA PRO A 138 21.31 29.76 -0.58
C PRO A 138 22.54 28.91 -0.24
N LEU A 139 23.21 28.46 -1.31
CA LEU A 139 24.42 27.63 -1.27
C LEU A 139 25.40 28.04 -0.15
N ALA A 140 25.71 27.13 0.75
CA ALA A 140 26.67 27.33 1.85
C ALA A 140 27.57 26.14 2.01
N GLY A 141 28.85 26.38 2.31
CA GLY A 141 29.86 25.35 2.50
C GLY A 141 30.31 24.69 1.19
N GLU A 142 31.07 23.62 1.29
CA GLU A 142 31.59 22.86 0.16
C GLU A 142 31.18 21.37 0.28
N PRO A 143 30.46 20.81 -0.71
CA PRO A 143 30.15 19.39 -0.72
C PRO A 143 31.38 18.51 -0.76
N ALA A 144 31.44 17.49 0.10
CA ALA A 144 32.57 16.59 0.26
C ALA A 144 32.14 15.12 0.15
N GLY A 145 33.11 14.20 0.07
CA GLY A 145 32.85 12.77 0.09
C GLY A 145 32.19 12.23 -1.19
N SER A 146 32.47 12.86 -2.35
CA SER A 146 31.95 12.35 -3.62
C SER A 146 32.51 10.97 -3.95
N LEU A 147 31.65 10.12 -4.47
CA LEU A 147 32.03 8.79 -4.98
C LEU A 147 32.98 8.93 -6.16
N ASN A 148 33.88 7.98 -6.31
CA ASN A 148 34.84 7.93 -7.41
C ASN A 148 34.17 7.38 -8.70
N TRP A 149 33.12 8.08 -9.16
CA TRP A 149 32.44 7.78 -10.40
C TRP A 149 32.82 8.81 -11.47
N PRO A 150 32.97 8.39 -12.74
CA PRO A 150 33.35 9.32 -13.82
C PRO A 150 32.27 10.36 -14.11
N SER A 151 31.03 10.02 -13.82
CA SER A 151 29.86 10.91 -13.89
C SER A 151 28.77 10.37 -13.00
N CYS A 152 27.77 11.17 -12.68
CA CYS A 152 26.61 10.70 -11.94
C CYS A 152 25.64 9.96 -12.88
N PRO A 153 25.49 8.64 -12.74
CA PRO A 153 24.66 7.84 -13.66
C PRO A 153 23.17 7.94 -13.32
N VAL A 154 22.33 7.56 -14.28
CA VAL A 154 20.92 7.23 -14.02
C VAL A 154 20.91 5.99 -13.10
N PRO A 155 20.01 5.91 -12.09
CA PRO A 155 18.76 6.68 -11.94
C PRO A 155 18.85 7.91 -10.99
N PHE A 156 20.05 8.28 -10.52
CA PHE A 156 20.19 9.25 -9.44
C PHE A 156 19.78 10.67 -9.84
N THR A 157 19.11 11.36 -8.92
CA THR A 157 18.54 12.68 -9.15
C THR A 157 19.57 13.79 -8.87
N SER A 158 19.56 14.83 -9.69
CA SER A 158 20.41 16.00 -9.51
C SER A 158 19.80 17.01 -8.54
N ALA A 159 20.62 17.48 -7.60
CA ALA A 159 20.26 18.57 -6.71
C ALA A 159 20.28 19.93 -7.42
N ILE A 160 19.56 20.88 -6.84
CA ILE A 160 19.52 22.29 -7.27
C ILE A 160 20.28 23.23 -6.33
N GLY A 161 20.71 22.74 -5.16
CA GLY A 161 21.45 23.47 -4.16
C GLY A 161 22.06 22.57 -3.10
N HIS A 162 22.82 23.13 -2.18
CA HIS A 162 23.41 22.39 -1.05
C HIS A 162 23.63 23.27 0.18
N LEU A 163 23.67 22.61 1.33
CA LEU A 163 24.13 23.12 2.60
C LEU A 163 25.16 22.12 3.13
N ALA A 164 26.41 22.49 3.17
CA ALA A 164 27.54 21.62 3.48
C ALA A 164 28.47 22.23 4.52
N ASN A 165 29.45 21.47 4.98
CA ASN A 165 30.45 21.96 5.90
C ASN A 165 31.32 23.04 5.22
N HIS A 166 31.79 24.02 5.99
CA HIS A 166 32.72 25.01 5.45
C HIS A 166 34.03 24.34 4.97
N ALA A 167 34.73 24.96 4.05
CA ALA A 167 35.84 24.39 3.27
C ALA A 167 36.85 23.61 4.10
N THR A 168 37.25 24.14 5.26
CA THR A 168 38.28 23.50 6.11
C THR A 168 37.84 22.17 6.71
N LEU A 169 36.55 22.06 7.12
CA LEU A 169 35.99 20.79 7.59
C LEU A 169 35.66 19.85 6.43
N ALA A 170 35.19 20.39 5.31
CA ALA A 170 34.88 19.62 4.11
C ALA A 170 36.09 18.85 3.57
N MET A 171 37.30 19.43 3.66
CA MET A 171 38.53 18.75 3.26
C MET A 171 38.81 17.48 4.06
N LEU A 172 38.36 17.38 5.31
CA LEU A 172 38.51 16.19 6.14
C LEU A 172 37.42 15.16 5.91
N GLY A 173 36.33 15.55 5.34
CA GLY A 173 35.21 14.65 4.97
C GLY A 173 35.42 13.93 3.63
N GLN A 174 36.65 13.86 3.13
CA GLN A 174 36.99 13.18 1.88
C GLN A 174 37.97 12.02 2.12
N PRO A 175 37.83 10.88 1.42
CA PRO A 175 38.81 9.82 1.45
C PRO A 175 40.21 10.31 1.06
N PRO A 176 41.31 9.86 1.71
CA PRO A 176 41.33 8.87 2.78
C PRO A 176 41.16 9.46 4.20
N ALA A 177 40.93 10.76 4.34
CA ALA A 177 40.87 11.42 5.66
C ALA A 177 39.54 11.15 6.40
N GLY A 178 38.45 10.93 5.72
CA GLY A 178 37.12 10.64 6.27
C GLY A 178 36.08 10.47 5.15
N ASN A 179 34.81 10.33 5.51
CA ASN A 179 33.70 10.31 4.58
C ASN A 179 32.65 11.36 4.97
N THR A 180 31.90 11.80 3.97
CA THR A 180 30.75 12.68 4.16
C THR A 180 29.56 12.10 3.41
N GLY A 181 28.38 12.15 4.02
CA GLY A 181 27.15 11.69 3.41
C GLY A 181 26.02 12.71 3.55
N HIS A 182 25.02 12.64 2.65
CA HIS A 182 23.89 13.54 2.75
C HIS A 182 22.77 12.96 3.62
N ILE A 183 22.05 13.86 4.29
CA ILE A 183 20.90 13.55 5.14
C ILE A 183 19.57 13.92 4.47
N THR A 184 19.57 14.31 3.19
CA THR A 184 18.41 14.77 2.44
C THR A 184 17.36 13.68 2.33
N PRO A 185 16.14 13.86 2.90
CA PRO A 185 15.06 12.90 2.75
C PRO A 185 14.33 13.06 1.42
N SER A 186 13.63 12.00 0.98
CA SER A 186 12.61 12.08 -0.06
C SER A 186 11.24 12.15 0.61
N MET A 187 10.60 13.32 0.52
CA MET A 187 9.29 13.55 1.14
C MET A 187 8.18 13.11 0.21
N THR A 188 7.22 12.36 0.73
CA THR A 188 5.95 12.07 0.06
C THR A 188 4.95 13.21 0.26
N HIS A 189 3.87 13.25 -0.53
CA HIS A 189 2.85 14.32 -0.45
C HIS A 189 2.20 14.49 0.93
N ASP A 190 2.21 13.46 1.76
CA ASP A 190 1.70 13.51 3.15
C ASP A 190 2.77 13.88 4.18
N GLY A 191 3.97 14.25 3.74
CA GLY A 191 5.08 14.69 4.58
C GLY A 191 5.83 13.57 5.31
N ILE A 192 5.38 12.32 5.23
CA ILE A 192 6.04 11.19 5.91
C ILE A 192 7.27 10.76 5.12
N VAL A 193 8.39 10.61 5.83
CA VAL A 193 9.65 10.13 5.24
C VAL A 193 9.65 8.60 5.17
N ARG A 194 9.56 8.08 3.95
CA ARG A 194 9.58 6.63 3.66
C ARG A 194 10.72 6.22 2.75
N HIS A 195 11.36 7.19 2.11
CA HIS A 195 12.45 6.97 1.18
C HIS A 195 13.54 8.00 1.41
N GLN A 196 14.77 7.61 1.08
CA GLN A 196 15.92 8.50 1.04
C GLN A 196 16.70 8.24 -0.26
N PRO A 197 17.10 9.27 -1.03
CA PRO A 197 18.02 9.06 -2.13
C PRO A 197 19.29 8.36 -1.63
N ALA A 198 19.69 7.27 -2.29
CA ALA A 198 20.94 6.59 -1.93
C ALA A 198 22.15 7.44 -2.29
N VAL A 199 22.03 8.15 -3.40
CA VAL A 199 23.05 9.03 -3.96
C VAL A 199 22.38 10.26 -4.56
N VAL A 200 22.95 11.43 -4.33
CA VAL A 200 22.52 12.70 -4.94
C VAL A 200 23.61 13.22 -5.89
N CYS A 201 23.21 13.69 -7.05
CA CYS A 201 24.11 14.27 -8.04
C CYS A 201 24.22 15.79 -7.84
N TRP A 202 25.44 16.31 -7.84
CA TRP A 202 25.71 17.74 -7.83
C TRP A 202 26.92 18.06 -8.72
N GLN A 203 26.75 18.94 -9.69
CA GLN A 203 27.81 19.35 -10.65
C GLN A 203 28.55 18.15 -11.28
N GLY A 204 27.81 17.10 -11.66
CA GLY A 204 28.37 15.89 -12.27
C GLY A 204 29.04 14.90 -11.31
N LYS A 205 29.15 15.23 -10.03
CA LYS A 205 29.65 14.34 -8.98
C LYS A 205 28.51 13.68 -8.23
N ALA A 206 28.77 12.50 -7.68
CA ALA A 206 27.81 11.68 -6.95
C ALA A 206 28.15 11.69 -5.44
N TYR A 207 27.15 11.97 -4.60
CA TYR A 207 27.33 12.07 -3.14
C TYR A 207 26.45 11.05 -2.44
N PRO A 208 27.01 10.16 -1.61
CA PRO A 208 26.27 9.11 -0.93
C PRO A 208 25.40 9.64 0.21
N ALA A 209 24.34 8.92 0.57
CA ALA A 209 23.61 9.15 1.80
C ALA A 209 24.47 8.91 3.05
N LEU A 210 24.14 9.54 4.19
CA LEU A 210 24.91 9.44 5.44
C LEU A 210 25.08 7.99 5.89
N GLY A 211 24.01 7.19 5.89
CA GLY A 211 24.08 5.77 6.23
C GLY A 211 24.95 4.97 5.27
N LEU A 212 24.91 5.28 3.96
CA LEU A 212 25.78 4.65 2.96
C LEU A 212 27.24 5.01 3.20
N ALA A 213 27.54 6.29 3.43
CA ALA A 213 28.91 6.76 3.74
C ALA A 213 29.45 6.12 5.03
N ALA A 214 28.60 5.94 6.05
CA ALA A 214 28.97 5.28 7.30
C ALA A 214 29.36 3.81 7.09
N VAL A 215 28.54 3.09 6.35
CA VAL A 215 28.80 1.67 6.03
C VAL A 215 30.07 1.54 5.17
N MET A 216 30.24 2.39 4.15
CA MET A 216 31.46 2.42 3.33
C MET A 216 32.72 2.64 4.18
N GLN A 217 32.67 3.56 5.15
CA GLN A 217 33.79 3.82 6.03
C GLN A 217 34.08 2.64 6.97
N ALA A 218 33.03 2.03 7.55
CA ALA A 218 33.20 0.90 8.47
C ALA A 218 33.73 -0.36 7.79
N THR A 219 33.41 -0.56 6.52
CA THR A 219 33.85 -1.73 5.73
C THR A 219 35.07 -1.45 4.86
N GLU A 220 35.61 -0.23 4.92
CA GLU A 220 36.70 0.24 4.05
C GLU A 220 36.39 0.09 2.54
N GLU A 221 35.10 0.07 2.20
CA GLU A 221 34.65 -0.08 0.81
C GLU A 221 34.66 1.28 0.11
N ASN A 222 35.62 1.49 -0.77
CA ASN A 222 35.77 2.76 -1.49
C ASN A 222 35.19 2.71 -2.91
N HIS A 223 34.81 1.54 -3.40
CA HIS A 223 34.34 1.33 -4.76
C HIS A 223 32.97 0.66 -4.78
N ILE A 224 31.95 1.46 -4.79
CA ILE A 224 30.57 1.02 -5.02
C ILE A 224 30.15 1.36 -6.43
N ARG A 225 29.30 0.54 -7.02
CA ARG A 225 28.74 0.77 -8.35
C ARG A 225 27.25 0.46 -8.39
N PRO A 226 26.48 1.20 -9.18
CA PRO A 226 25.08 0.85 -9.43
C PRO A 226 25.02 -0.33 -10.42
N GLU A 227 24.25 -1.32 -10.08
CA GLU A 227 23.93 -2.45 -10.94
C GLU A 227 22.43 -2.55 -11.15
N ARG A 228 22.04 -2.89 -12.37
CA ARG A 228 20.63 -3.12 -12.69
C ARG A 228 20.25 -4.54 -12.30
N GLY A 229 19.20 -4.67 -11.48
CA GLY A 229 18.76 -5.97 -11.02
C GLY A 229 18.02 -6.79 -12.07
N ASP A 230 17.96 -8.09 -11.85
CA ASP A 230 17.18 -9.05 -12.63
C ASP A 230 15.67 -8.94 -12.33
N TRP A 231 14.87 -9.82 -12.92
CA TRP A 231 13.41 -9.81 -12.82
C TRP A 231 12.87 -9.79 -11.38
N TRP A 232 13.50 -10.58 -10.49
CA TRP A 232 13.06 -10.72 -9.09
C TRP A 232 13.88 -9.90 -8.09
N GLN A 233 14.81 -9.12 -8.58
CA GLN A 233 15.62 -8.20 -7.78
C GLN A 233 15.04 -6.78 -7.83
N ALA A 234 15.56 -5.91 -6.97
CA ALA A 234 15.30 -4.49 -7.04
C ALA A 234 15.65 -3.93 -8.42
N PRO A 235 14.99 -2.86 -8.90
CA PRO A 235 15.32 -2.20 -10.17
C PRO A 235 16.80 -1.85 -10.28
N TRP A 236 17.34 -1.33 -9.20
CA TRP A 236 18.75 -1.00 -9.05
C TRP A 236 19.29 -1.51 -7.71
N SER A 237 20.59 -1.72 -7.64
CA SER A 237 21.30 -2.02 -6.40
C SER A 237 22.66 -1.36 -6.40
N LEU A 238 23.12 -0.91 -5.23
CA LEU A 238 24.51 -0.51 -5.04
C LEU A 238 25.29 -1.72 -4.53
N VAL A 239 26.35 -2.07 -5.26
CA VAL A 239 27.20 -3.23 -4.97
C VAL A 239 28.61 -2.75 -4.70
N GLY A 240 29.16 -3.18 -3.58
CA GLY A 240 30.57 -2.96 -3.23
C GLY A 240 31.50 -3.91 -3.96
N GLN A 241 32.70 -3.48 -4.24
CA GLN A 241 33.71 -4.31 -4.91
C GLN A 241 34.17 -5.47 -4.01
N GLN A 242 34.26 -5.26 -2.71
CA GLN A 242 34.69 -6.27 -1.74
C GLN A 242 33.57 -7.25 -1.34
N GLN A 243 32.33 -6.95 -1.66
CA GLN A 243 31.14 -7.77 -1.34
C GLN A 243 31.03 -8.14 0.15
N VAL A 244 31.52 -7.30 1.04
CA VAL A 244 31.45 -7.52 2.50
C VAL A 244 30.00 -7.44 2.99
N LEU A 245 29.19 -6.61 2.33
CA LEU A 245 27.77 -6.39 2.65
C LEU A 245 26.86 -6.83 1.51
N PRO A 246 25.59 -7.17 1.81
CA PRO A 246 24.63 -7.45 0.76
C PRO A 246 24.42 -6.21 -0.12
N PRO A 247 24.08 -6.40 -1.41
CA PRO A 247 23.70 -5.29 -2.29
C PRO A 247 22.62 -4.43 -1.65
N LEU A 248 22.79 -3.10 -1.69
CA LEU A 248 21.76 -2.17 -1.21
C LEU A 248 20.70 -1.99 -2.28
N PRO A 249 19.47 -2.50 -2.10
CA PRO A 249 18.43 -2.40 -3.11
C PRO A 249 17.85 -0.98 -3.19
N LEU A 250 17.58 -0.54 -4.42
CA LEU A 250 17.05 0.77 -4.73
C LEU A 250 15.83 0.67 -5.64
N ASP A 251 14.98 1.67 -5.62
CA ASP A 251 13.86 1.82 -6.55
C ASP A 251 14.32 2.33 -7.94
N ASP A 252 13.34 2.58 -8.84
CA ASP A 252 13.62 3.08 -10.19
C ASP A 252 14.20 4.51 -10.20
N GLU A 253 14.07 5.25 -9.10
CA GLU A 253 14.57 6.63 -8.92
C GLU A 253 15.88 6.68 -8.12
N GLY A 254 16.42 5.54 -7.72
CA GLY A 254 17.65 5.43 -6.94
C GLY A 254 17.47 5.71 -5.45
N ASN A 255 16.25 5.60 -4.92
CA ASN A 255 15.99 5.79 -3.50
C ASN A 255 16.07 4.47 -2.73
N ILE A 256 16.50 4.57 -1.49
CA ILE A 256 16.40 3.53 -0.47
C ILE A 256 14.99 3.62 0.13
N ARG A 257 14.24 2.52 0.17
CA ARG A 257 13.02 2.43 0.97
C ARG A 257 13.41 2.17 2.43
N ILE A 258 12.95 3.03 3.34
CA ILE A 258 13.27 2.91 4.76
C ILE A 258 12.44 1.78 5.36
N ALA A 259 13.13 0.84 6.01
CA ALA A 259 12.49 -0.22 6.77
C ALA A 259 12.13 0.30 8.17
N TRP A 260 10.94 0.79 8.37
CA TRP A 260 10.45 1.21 9.69
C TRP A 260 10.10 -0.02 10.56
N ARG A 261 11.04 -0.97 10.62
CA ARG A 261 10.86 -2.26 11.28
C ARG A 261 11.17 -2.22 12.77
N GLN A 262 12.19 -1.46 13.16
CA GLN A 262 12.55 -1.30 14.55
C GLN A 262 11.63 -0.25 15.20
N HIS A 263 11.02 -0.59 16.34
CA HIS A 263 10.31 0.44 17.10
C HIS A 263 11.32 1.52 17.56
N PRO A 264 10.98 2.82 17.55
CA PRO A 264 11.92 3.87 17.96
C PRO A 264 12.56 3.65 19.34
N SER A 265 11.80 3.09 20.28
CA SER A 265 12.33 2.76 21.63
C SER A 265 13.34 1.63 21.68
N SER A 266 13.55 0.90 20.57
CA SER A 266 14.59 -0.15 20.48
C SER A 266 15.98 0.42 20.32
N PHE A 267 16.10 1.65 19.82
CA PHE A 267 17.40 2.32 19.73
C PHE A 267 17.80 2.88 21.10
N ILE A 268 18.94 2.43 21.58
CA ILE A 268 19.50 2.94 22.84
C ILE A 268 19.96 4.36 22.62
N SER A 269 19.29 5.31 23.27
CA SER A 269 19.58 6.74 23.19
C SER A 269 20.21 7.21 24.51
N ILE A 270 21.39 7.83 24.42
CA ILE A 270 22.16 8.39 25.54
C ILE A 270 22.23 9.90 25.34
N SER A 271 21.92 10.66 26.40
CA SER A 271 22.05 12.12 26.35
C SER A 271 23.51 12.55 26.12
N ALA A 272 23.74 13.49 25.22
CA ALA A 272 25.07 14.04 24.97
C ALA A 272 25.70 14.64 26.23
N SER A 273 24.90 15.19 27.15
CA SER A 273 25.37 15.67 28.46
C SER A 273 25.89 14.55 29.33
N ASP A 274 25.31 13.34 29.29
CA ASP A 274 25.79 12.21 30.09
C ASP A 274 27.12 11.69 29.56
N VAL A 275 27.32 11.69 28.24
CA VAL A 275 28.62 11.39 27.64
C VAL A 275 29.68 12.42 28.07
N LEU A 276 29.37 13.72 27.96
CA LEU A 276 30.32 14.78 28.32
C LEU A 276 30.68 14.79 29.80
N THR A 277 29.71 14.48 30.67
CA THR A 277 29.93 14.45 32.14
C THR A 277 30.47 13.11 32.64
N GLY A 278 30.66 12.11 31.78
CA GLY A 278 31.20 10.81 32.15
C GLY A 278 30.21 9.88 32.86
N LYS A 279 28.91 10.11 32.72
CA LYS A 279 27.85 9.26 33.29
C LYS A 279 27.39 8.15 32.34
N ALA A 280 27.78 8.24 31.06
CA ALA A 280 27.42 7.24 30.05
C ALA A 280 28.06 5.89 30.33
N PRO A 281 27.32 4.77 30.29
CA PRO A 281 27.84 3.41 30.54
C PRO A 281 28.79 2.99 29.42
N PRO A 282 30.10 2.70 29.72
CA PRO A 282 31.10 2.35 28.70
C PRO A 282 30.74 1.08 27.90
N GLU A 283 30.06 0.12 28.52
CA GLU A 283 29.72 -1.18 27.94
C GLU A 283 28.74 -1.07 26.78
N LEU A 284 28.02 0.03 26.66
CA LEU A 284 27.12 0.28 25.53
C LEU A 284 27.88 0.77 24.28
N PHE A 285 29.03 1.42 24.47
CA PHE A 285 29.79 2.02 23.37
C PHE A 285 30.86 1.08 22.80
N ALA A 286 31.28 0.08 23.56
CA ALA A 286 32.37 -0.80 23.16
C ALA A 286 32.07 -1.55 21.85
N GLY A 287 32.77 -1.18 20.78
CA GLY A 287 32.58 -1.73 19.43
C GLY A 287 31.31 -1.25 18.69
N ALA A 288 30.48 -0.43 19.32
CA ALA A 288 29.26 0.09 18.70
C ALA A 288 29.56 1.24 17.71
N TRP A 289 28.66 1.41 16.73
CA TRP A 289 28.59 2.64 15.95
C TRP A 289 27.79 3.66 16.73
N VAL A 290 28.18 4.91 16.67
CA VAL A 290 27.53 5.99 17.41
C VAL A 290 27.00 7.04 16.44
N LEU A 291 25.67 7.18 16.39
CA LEU A 291 25.00 8.22 15.63
C LEU A 291 24.74 9.42 16.55
N ILE A 292 25.34 10.56 16.23
CA ILE A 292 25.27 11.80 17.00
C ILE A 292 24.32 12.75 16.24
N GLY A 293 23.24 13.19 16.88
CA GLY A 293 22.30 14.13 16.29
C GLY A 293 21.42 14.76 17.35
N SER A 294 20.38 15.48 16.95
CA SER A 294 19.52 16.19 17.86
C SER A 294 18.06 15.76 17.78
N SER A 295 17.44 15.57 18.94
CA SER A 295 15.99 15.49 19.11
C SER A 295 15.39 16.73 19.80
N ALA A 296 16.20 17.68 20.22
CA ALA A 296 15.75 18.85 20.96
C ALA A 296 14.78 19.70 20.15
N PHE A 297 13.72 20.15 20.82
CA PHE A 297 12.70 20.97 20.20
C PHE A 297 13.27 22.29 19.65
N GLY A 298 12.91 22.61 18.40
CA GLY A 298 13.32 23.88 17.76
C GLY A 298 14.64 23.85 17.00
N LEU A 299 15.35 22.71 16.93
CA LEU A 299 16.59 22.58 16.14
C LEU A 299 16.34 22.19 14.67
N ASN A 300 15.08 22.29 14.19
CA ASN A 300 14.63 22.10 12.81
C ASN A 300 14.95 20.76 12.14
N ASP A 301 15.34 19.75 12.88
CA ASP A 301 15.64 18.42 12.36
C ASP A 301 14.50 17.43 12.67
N SER A 302 13.26 17.87 12.47
CA SER A 302 12.10 17.03 12.71
C SER A 302 11.49 16.51 11.41
N ILE A 303 11.23 15.22 11.38
CA ILE A 303 10.55 14.52 10.27
C ILE A 303 9.29 13.83 10.75
N ALA A 304 8.31 13.68 9.86
CA ALA A 304 7.19 12.78 10.12
C ALA A 304 7.56 11.36 9.72
N THR A 305 7.27 10.40 10.59
CA THR A 305 7.55 8.97 10.43
C THR A 305 6.26 8.15 10.53
N PRO A 306 6.26 6.86 10.18
CA PRO A 306 5.12 5.98 10.42
C PRO A 306 4.70 5.87 11.89
N TYR A 307 5.59 6.18 12.83
CA TYR A 307 5.32 6.08 14.27
C TYR A 307 4.83 7.38 14.90
N ALA A 308 5.30 8.53 14.40
CA ALA A 308 4.98 9.83 14.99
C ALA A 308 4.94 10.92 13.91
N SER A 309 4.10 11.92 14.13
CA SER A 309 4.03 13.10 13.27
C SER A 309 5.27 14.01 13.38
N THR A 310 6.04 13.84 14.45
CA THR A 310 7.27 14.57 14.72
C THR A 310 8.25 13.63 15.40
N SER A 311 9.34 13.30 14.73
CA SER A 311 10.47 12.49 15.20
C SER A 311 11.77 13.16 14.79
N ALA A 312 12.87 12.80 15.46
CA ALA A 312 14.20 13.27 15.07
C ALA A 312 14.64 12.65 13.73
N GLY A 313 15.28 13.43 12.86
CA GLY A 313 15.77 12.97 11.55
C GLY A 313 16.72 11.79 11.64
N LEU A 314 17.51 11.74 12.71
CA LEU A 314 18.44 10.64 13.01
C LEU A 314 17.77 9.24 13.05
N GLU A 315 16.48 9.13 13.38
CA GLU A 315 15.76 7.85 13.38
C GLU A 315 15.74 7.21 11.99
N ALA A 316 15.56 8.00 10.93
CA ALA A 316 15.58 7.49 9.56
C ALA A 316 16.94 6.88 9.20
N HIS A 317 18.03 7.54 9.60
CA HIS A 317 19.40 7.03 9.38
C HIS A 317 19.66 5.74 10.17
N ALA A 318 19.19 5.68 11.42
CA ALA A 318 19.30 4.48 12.25
C ALA A 318 18.56 3.29 11.62
N GLN A 319 17.35 3.50 11.13
CA GLN A 319 16.56 2.46 10.43
C GLN A 319 17.24 1.98 9.14
N ILE A 320 17.80 2.89 8.34
CA ILE A 320 18.50 2.53 7.09
C ILE A 320 19.74 1.69 7.38
N ILE A 321 20.58 2.15 8.31
CA ILE A 321 21.82 1.45 8.66
C ILE A 321 21.53 0.04 9.18
N THR A 322 20.65 -0.08 10.16
CA THR A 322 20.34 -1.37 10.78
C THR A 322 19.66 -2.34 9.81
N ALA A 323 18.72 -1.87 8.99
CA ALA A 323 18.07 -2.69 7.98
C ALA A 323 19.06 -3.21 6.93
N TRP A 324 20.02 -2.39 6.52
CA TRP A 324 21.03 -2.83 5.56
C TRP A 324 22.02 -3.83 6.18
N LEU A 325 22.50 -3.59 7.40
CA LEU A 325 23.34 -4.55 8.12
C LEU A 325 22.66 -5.92 8.30
N ASP A 326 21.34 -5.92 8.43
CA ASP A 326 20.53 -7.14 8.54
C ASP A 326 20.18 -7.78 7.17
N GLY A 327 20.53 -7.13 6.04
CA GLY A 327 20.10 -7.55 4.71
C GLY A 327 18.58 -7.47 4.51
N ARG A 328 17.90 -6.60 5.25
CA ARG A 328 16.43 -6.46 5.27
C ARG A 328 15.92 -5.11 4.76
N THR A 329 16.70 -4.46 3.92
CA THR A 329 16.24 -3.25 3.22
C THR A 329 15.11 -3.61 2.25
N PRO A 330 13.92 -2.98 2.37
CA PRO A 330 12.77 -3.35 1.55
C PRO A 330 12.94 -2.88 0.10
N TYR A 331 12.44 -3.69 -0.82
CA TYR A 331 12.46 -3.35 -2.24
C TYR A 331 11.24 -3.87 -2.99
N THR A 332 10.96 -3.27 -4.13
CA THR A 332 9.93 -3.74 -5.07
C THR A 332 10.61 -4.48 -6.21
N PRO A 333 10.40 -5.80 -6.40
CA PRO A 333 10.97 -6.53 -7.52
C PRO A 333 10.51 -5.97 -8.86
N ARG A 334 11.37 -5.93 -9.88
CA ARG A 334 11.02 -5.43 -11.23
C ARG A 334 9.83 -6.18 -11.84
N ALA A 335 9.73 -7.47 -11.61
CA ALA A 335 8.63 -8.31 -12.10
C ALA A 335 7.46 -8.42 -11.09
N SER A 336 7.35 -7.52 -10.11
CA SER A 336 6.25 -7.53 -9.12
C SER A 336 4.87 -7.54 -9.78
N TRP A 337 4.71 -6.89 -10.93
CA TRP A 337 3.48 -6.89 -11.73
C TRP A 337 3.03 -8.30 -12.16
N VAL A 338 3.97 -9.25 -12.36
CA VAL A 338 3.65 -10.65 -12.70
C VAL A 338 2.95 -11.33 -11.52
N LEU A 339 3.46 -11.14 -10.29
CA LEU A 339 2.82 -11.68 -9.08
C LEU A 339 1.43 -11.07 -8.88
N GLN A 340 1.29 -9.77 -9.09
CA GLN A 340 0.01 -9.07 -9.00
C GLN A 340 -0.99 -9.61 -10.02
N LEU A 341 -0.56 -9.81 -11.27
CA LEU A 341 -1.39 -10.37 -12.33
C LEU A 341 -1.83 -11.81 -12.01
N LEU A 342 -0.88 -12.67 -11.61
CA LEU A 342 -1.17 -14.05 -11.25
C LEU A 342 -2.12 -14.15 -10.06
N ALA A 343 -1.90 -13.35 -9.01
CA ALA A 343 -2.76 -13.29 -7.84
C ALA A 343 -4.18 -12.81 -8.20
N THR A 344 -4.28 -11.79 -9.06
CA THR A 344 -5.56 -11.29 -9.58
C THR A 344 -6.31 -12.35 -10.38
N LEU A 345 -5.62 -13.01 -11.32
CA LEU A 345 -6.22 -14.06 -12.14
C LEU A 345 -6.64 -15.28 -11.32
N ALA A 346 -5.85 -15.67 -10.32
CA ALA A 346 -6.21 -16.74 -9.39
C ALA A 346 -7.47 -16.41 -8.59
N ALA A 347 -7.57 -15.20 -8.06
CA ALA A 347 -8.76 -14.74 -7.33
C ALA A 347 -9.99 -14.64 -8.24
N GLN A 348 -9.85 -14.09 -9.45
CA GLN A 348 -10.93 -14.06 -10.44
C GLN A 348 -11.35 -15.46 -10.87
N GLY A 349 -10.39 -16.37 -11.07
CA GLY A 349 -10.64 -17.78 -11.36
C GLY A 349 -11.43 -18.46 -10.25
N LEU A 350 -11.09 -18.19 -8.98
CA LEU A 350 -11.82 -18.69 -7.82
C LEU A 350 -13.28 -18.20 -7.81
N LEU A 351 -13.50 -16.90 -8.03
CA LEU A 351 -14.83 -16.31 -8.14
C LEU A 351 -15.62 -16.93 -9.31
N GLY A 352 -15.00 -17.11 -10.46
CA GLY A 352 -15.59 -17.78 -11.62
C GLY A 352 -15.96 -19.23 -11.35
N CYS A 353 -15.08 -19.99 -10.69
CA CYS A 353 -15.33 -21.38 -10.28
C CYS A 353 -16.52 -21.50 -9.31
N LEU A 354 -16.69 -20.57 -8.38
CA LEU A 354 -17.84 -20.56 -7.47
C LEU A 354 -19.17 -20.39 -8.21
N VAL A 355 -19.17 -19.61 -9.28
CA VAL A 355 -20.35 -19.48 -10.15
C VAL A 355 -20.55 -20.73 -11.00
N TRP A 356 -19.50 -21.28 -11.60
CA TRP A 356 -19.55 -22.41 -12.54
C TRP A 356 -19.88 -23.76 -11.90
N ARG A 357 -19.24 -24.14 -10.82
CA ARG A 357 -19.48 -25.46 -10.15
C ARG A 357 -20.92 -25.71 -9.80
N ARG A 358 -21.75 -24.70 -9.65
CA ARG A 358 -23.16 -24.83 -9.29
C ARG A 358 -24.12 -25.01 -10.49
N ASP A 359 -23.69 -24.68 -11.70
CA ASP A 359 -24.46 -24.98 -12.91
C ASP A 359 -24.40 -26.48 -13.29
N ILE A 360 -23.38 -27.21 -12.78
CA ILE A 360 -23.17 -28.65 -13.08
C ILE A 360 -23.91 -29.56 -12.09
N HIS A 361 -24.19 -29.14 -10.86
CA HIS A 361 -24.77 -29.98 -9.80
C HIS A 361 -26.30 -29.85 -9.63
N THR A 362 -27.04 -29.45 -10.64
CA THR A 362 -28.50 -29.29 -10.57
C THR A 362 -29.27 -30.59 -10.73
N GLY A 363 -28.94 -31.61 -9.93
CA GLY A 363 -29.83 -32.77 -9.68
C GLY A 363 -30.64 -32.66 -8.37
N THR A 364 -30.30 -31.71 -7.52
CA THR A 364 -31.02 -31.45 -6.24
C THR A 364 -31.28 -29.94 -6.14
N THR A 365 -32.48 -29.58 -5.66
CA THR A 365 -33.01 -28.23 -5.54
C THR A 365 -31.95 -27.12 -5.42
N PRO A 366 -31.88 -26.17 -6.36
CA PRO A 366 -30.92 -25.08 -6.29
C PRO A 366 -31.17 -24.27 -5.00
N PRO A 367 -30.09 -23.92 -4.24
CA PRO A 367 -30.26 -23.03 -3.09
C PRO A 367 -30.88 -21.71 -3.54
N PRO A 368 -31.66 -21.06 -2.68
CA PRO A 368 -32.35 -19.82 -3.04
C PRO A 368 -31.32 -18.82 -3.61
N SER A 369 -31.64 -18.23 -4.75
CA SER A 369 -30.77 -17.35 -5.55
C SER A 369 -30.15 -16.18 -4.77
N ASN A 370 -30.76 -15.74 -3.66
CA ASN A 370 -30.23 -14.69 -2.79
C ASN A 370 -28.92 -15.08 -2.09
N GLN A 371 -28.68 -16.37 -1.81
CA GLN A 371 -27.41 -16.78 -1.18
C GLN A 371 -26.19 -16.58 -2.07
N ARG A 372 -26.35 -16.75 -3.41
CA ARG A 372 -25.25 -16.55 -4.36
C ARG A 372 -24.86 -15.07 -4.46
N ALA A 373 -25.84 -14.18 -4.55
CA ALA A 373 -25.60 -12.75 -4.61
C ALA A 373 -24.88 -12.22 -3.37
N ILE A 374 -25.04 -12.89 -2.21
CA ILE A 374 -24.34 -12.53 -0.96
C ILE A 374 -22.98 -13.20 -0.86
N MET A 375 -22.83 -14.45 -1.33
CA MET A 375 -21.55 -15.17 -1.23
C MET A 375 -20.45 -14.58 -2.08
N LEU A 376 -20.75 -14.01 -3.26
CA LEU A 376 -19.74 -13.43 -4.15
C LEU A 376 -19.01 -12.25 -3.53
N PRO A 377 -19.68 -11.22 -2.97
CA PRO A 377 -19.01 -10.13 -2.26
C PRO A 377 -18.21 -10.61 -1.03
N ILE A 378 -18.72 -11.58 -0.27
CA ILE A 378 -18.01 -12.15 0.87
C ILE A 378 -16.72 -12.84 0.42
N THR A 379 -16.77 -13.64 -0.65
CA THR A 379 -15.57 -14.27 -1.21
C THR A 379 -14.60 -13.23 -1.78
N GLY A 380 -15.11 -12.21 -2.45
CA GLY A 380 -14.28 -11.08 -2.92
C GLY A 380 -13.56 -10.39 -1.78
N LEU A 381 -14.25 -10.13 -0.67
CA LEU A 381 -13.65 -9.55 0.53
C LEU A 381 -12.60 -10.49 1.17
N ALA A 382 -12.89 -11.79 1.24
CA ALA A 382 -11.93 -12.77 1.74
C ALA A 382 -10.66 -12.83 0.87
N CYS A 383 -10.80 -12.81 -0.47
CA CYS A 383 -9.66 -12.72 -1.38
C CYS A 383 -8.88 -11.41 -1.18
N ALA A 384 -9.56 -10.28 -0.99
CA ALA A 384 -8.93 -9.00 -0.72
C ALA A 384 -8.09 -9.02 0.57
N LEU A 385 -8.62 -9.63 1.64
CA LEU A 385 -7.88 -9.81 2.89
C LEU A 385 -6.68 -10.74 2.74
N VAL A 386 -6.79 -11.80 1.95
CA VAL A 386 -5.66 -12.71 1.64
C VAL A 386 -4.57 -11.98 0.84
N LEU A 387 -4.94 -11.17 -0.15
CA LEU A 387 -3.99 -10.38 -0.93
C LEU A 387 -3.27 -9.35 -0.08
N TRP A 388 -4.00 -8.62 0.78
CA TRP A 388 -3.40 -7.68 1.72
C TRP A 388 -2.51 -8.39 2.75
N GLY A 389 -2.96 -9.51 3.33
CA GLY A 389 -2.17 -10.32 4.26
C GLY A 389 -0.90 -10.88 3.61
N GLY A 390 -0.97 -11.28 2.34
CA GLY A 390 0.18 -11.70 1.54
C GLY A 390 1.21 -10.57 1.36
N HIS A 391 0.75 -9.34 1.06
CA HIS A 391 1.61 -8.16 1.04
C HIS A 391 2.31 -7.94 2.38
N ALA A 392 1.56 -7.98 3.49
CA ALA A 392 2.10 -7.78 4.82
C ALA A 392 3.16 -8.84 5.18
N ALA A 393 2.89 -10.11 4.88
CA ALA A 393 3.84 -11.20 5.11
C ALA A 393 5.11 -11.04 4.26
N LEU A 394 4.99 -10.73 2.97
CA LEU A 394 6.15 -10.50 2.10
C LEU A 394 6.99 -9.31 2.56
N LEU A 395 6.35 -8.25 3.03
CA LEU A 395 7.04 -7.07 3.54
C LEU A 395 7.82 -7.38 4.83
N LEU A 396 7.21 -8.08 5.78
CA LEU A 396 7.82 -8.36 7.07
C LEU A 396 8.86 -9.48 7.02
N GLU A 397 8.62 -10.55 6.25
CA GLU A 397 9.50 -11.72 6.23
C GLU A 397 10.53 -11.68 5.11
N ALA A 398 10.14 -11.23 3.92
CA ALA A 398 11.02 -11.22 2.74
C ALA A 398 11.55 -9.83 2.37
N SER A 399 11.16 -8.78 3.10
CA SER A 399 11.50 -7.38 2.77
C SER A 399 11.10 -7.00 1.34
N MET A 400 10.00 -7.60 0.83
CA MET A 400 9.47 -7.33 -0.50
C MET A 400 8.22 -6.47 -0.42
N TRP A 401 8.24 -5.32 -1.09
CA TRP A 401 7.07 -4.47 -1.26
C TRP A 401 6.38 -4.84 -2.57
N ILE A 402 5.23 -5.51 -2.48
CA ILE A 402 4.38 -5.83 -3.63
C ILE A 402 3.10 -5.02 -3.51
N SER A 403 2.78 -4.19 -4.51
CA SER A 403 1.53 -3.43 -4.50
C SER A 403 0.33 -4.38 -4.44
N TRP A 404 -0.56 -4.15 -3.49
CA TRP A 404 -1.73 -4.97 -3.24
C TRP A 404 -3.04 -4.29 -3.69
N ILE A 405 -3.01 -2.96 -3.86
CA ILE A 405 -4.24 -2.18 -3.99
C ILE A 405 -4.94 -2.44 -5.32
N GLU A 406 -4.19 -2.54 -6.42
CA GLU A 406 -4.75 -2.81 -7.75
C GLU A 406 -5.36 -4.21 -7.87
N PRO A 407 -4.69 -5.29 -7.42
CA PRO A 407 -5.30 -6.61 -7.32
C PRO A 407 -6.58 -6.64 -6.47
N VAL A 408 -6.57 -5.99 -5.31
CA VAL A 408 -7.74 -5.93 -4.42
C VAL A 408 -8.89 -5.19 -5.07
N LEU A 409 -8.65 -4.02 -5.66
CA LEU A 409 -9.69 -3.27 -6.38
C LEU A 409 -10.30 -4.10 -7.52
N THR A 410 -9.46 -4.78 -8.30
CA THR A 410 -9.93 -5.63 -9.40
C THR A 410 -10.82 -6.76 -8.89
N VAL A 411 -10.42 -7.43 -7.83
CA VAL A 411 -11.17 -8.55 -7.22
C VAL A 411 -12.50 -8.07 -6.63
N LEU A 412 -12.50 -6.94 -5.92
CA LEU A 412 -13.73 -6.36 -5.35
C LEU A 412 -14.70 -5.92 -6.44
N LEU A 413 -14.22 -5.24 -7.48
CA LEU A 413 -15.04 -4.85 -8.62
C LEU A 413 -15.59 -6.08 -9.36
N THR A 414 -14.77 -7.10 -9.60
CA THR A 414 -15.21 -8.35 -10.23
C THR A 414 -16.31 -9.00 -9.39
N SER A 415 -16.12 -9.12 -8.08
CA SER A 415 -17.09 -9.76 -7.19
C SER A 415 -18.43 -9.01 -7.16
N LEU A 416 -18.39 -7.67 -7.15
CA LEU A 416 -19.57 -6.81 -7.18
C LEU A 416 -20.30 -6.91 -8.52
N MET A 417 -19.56 -6.87 -9.63
CA MET A 417 -20.15 -7.01 -10.98
C MET A 417 -20.79 -8.38 -11.16
N MET A 418 -20.12 -9.45 -10.73
CA MET A 418 -20.69 -10.80 -10.79
C MET A 418 -21.93 -10.94 -9.90
N ALA A 419 -21.93 -10.38 -8.69
CA ALA A 419 -23.09 -10.38 -7.81
C ALA A 419 -24.26 -9.62 -8.41
N SER A 420 -24.00 -8.46 -9.04
CA SER A 420 -25.00 -7.64 -9.73
C SER A 420 -25.58 -8.38 -10.93
N ALA A 421 -24.74 -9.02 -11.74
CA ALA A 421 -25.16 -9.82 -12.87
C ALA A 421 -26.04 -11.01 -12.45
N GLU A 422 -25.66 -11.73 -11.38
CA GLU A 422 -26.44 -12.84 -10.84
C GLU A 422 -27.78 -12.37 -10.25
N HIS A 423 -27.78 -11.22 -9.59
CA HIS A 423 -29.02 -10.62 -9.10
C HIS A 423 -29.96 -10.21 -10.24
N LEU A 424 -29.43 -9.58 -11.30
CA LEU A 424 -30.19 -9.21 -12.49
C LEU A 424 -30.76 -10.45 -13.20
N ARG A 425 -29.92 -11.50 -13.39
CA ARG A 425 -30.35 -12.79 -13.97
C ARG A 425 -31.54 -13.35 -13.21
N THR A 426 -31.43 -13.41 -11.90
CA THR A 426 -32.48 -13.92 -11.03
C THR A 426 -33.79 -13.14 -11.17
N ARG A 427 -33.70 -11.81 -11.25
CA ARG A 427 -34.88 -10.95 -11.47
C ARG A 427 -35.52 -11.23 -12.82
N LEU A 428 -34.74 -11.32 -13.89
CA LEU A 428 -35.21 -11.59 -15.24
C LEU A 428 -35.82 -12.99 -15.35
N GLU A 429 -35.22 -14.01 -14.76
CA GLU A 429 -35.77 -15.37 -14.73
C GLU A 429 -37.12 -15.41 -13.99
N ARG A 430 -37.26 -14.73 -12.85
CA ARG A 430 -38.53 -14.60 -12.11
C ARG A 430 -39.58 -13.86 -12.92
N GLN A 431 -39.23 -12.80 -13.60
CA GLN A 431 -40.18 -12.07 -14.47
C GLN A 431 -40.66 -12.94 -15.64
N ARG A 432 -39.74 -13.68 -16.28
CA ARG A 432 -40.12 -14.62 -17.36
C ARG A 432 -41.06 -15.70 -16.87
N LEU A 433 -40.75 -16.32 -15.71
CA LEU A 433 -41.61 -17.33 -15.09
C LEU A 433 -42.98 -16.74 -14.76
N TYR A 434 -43.03 -15.54 -14.17
CA TYR A 434 -44.29 -14.86 -13.87
C TYR A 434 -45.11 -14.61 -15.13
N HIS A 435 -44.52 -14.10 -16.21
CA HIS A 435 -45.24 -13.88 -17.47
C HIS A 435 -45.74 -15.18 -18.11
N HIS A 436 -44.95 -16.25 -18.09
CA HIS A 436 -45.40 -17.55 -18.57
C HIS A 436 -46.54 -18.11 -17.74
N LEU A 437 -46.45 -18.06 -16.40
CA LEU A 437 -47.49 -18.57 -15.51
C LEU A 437 -48.78 -17.72 -15.57
N SER A 438 -48.67 -16.41 -15.71
CA SER A 438 -49.82 -15.50 -15.80
C SER A 438 -50.63 -15.65 -17.09
N SER A 439 -50.05 -16.33 -18.10
CA SER A 439 -50.81 -16.70 -19.32
C SER A 439 -51.76 -17.87 -19.13
N TYR A 440 -51.54 -18.69 -18.06
CA TYR A 440 -52.31 -19.91 -17.80
C TYR A 440 -53.00 -19.93 -16.43
N LEU A 441 -52.57 -19.05 -15.51
CA LEU A 441 -53.04 -19.04 -14.12
C LEU A 441 -53.49 -17.61 -13.72
N PRO A 442 -54.46 -17.49 -12.81
CA PRO A 442 -54.83 -16.21 -12.22
C PRO A 442 -53.64 -15.50 -11.60
N ALA A 443 -53.54 -14.18 -11.76
CA ALA A 443 -52.39 -13.39 -11.34
C ALA A 443 -51.92 -13.62 -9.88
N PRO A 444 -52.78 -13.76 -8.87
CA PRO A 444 -52.35 -14.05 -7.48
C PRO A 444 -51.70 -15.42 -7.35
N VAL A 445 -52.13 -16.42 -8.11
CA VAL A 445 -51.58 -17.78 -8.11
C VAL A 445 -50.23 -17.82 -8.81
N ALA A 446 -50.15 -17.17 -9.98
CA ALA A 446 -48.92 -17.03 -10.74
C ALA A 446 -47.81 -16.31 -9.90
N ALA A 447 -48.20 -15.25 -9.19
CA ALA A 447 -47.27 -14.54 -8.30
C ALA A 447 -46.75 -15.41 -7.14
N SER A 448 -47.65 -16.19 -6.52
CA SER A 448 -47.25 -17.09 -5.41
C SER A 448 -46.32 -18.22 -5.88
N LEU A 449 -46.57 -18.80 -7.04
CA LEU A 449 -45.77 -19.86 -7.65
C LEU A 449 -44.42 -19.34 -8.16
N ALA A 450 -44.34 -18.12 -8.70
CA ALA A 450 -43.09 -17.52 -9.12
C ALA A 450 -42.12 -17.21 -7.95
N LEU A 451 -42.65 -17.08 -6.74
CA LEU A 451 -41.86 -16.87 -5.51
C LEU A 451 -41.42 -18.17 -4.82
N GLN A 452 -42.07 -19.31 -5.15
CA GLN A 452 -41.70 -20.61 -4.56
C GLN A 452 -40.63 -21.31 -5.39
N PRO A 453 -39.65 -21.97 -4.77
CA PRO A 453 -38.74 -22.84 -5.50
C PRO A 453 -39.52 -23.97 -6.15
N PRO A 454 -39.14 -24.45 -7.35
CA PRO A 454 -39.79 -25.58 -8.00
C PRO A 454 -39.65 -26.80 -7.11
N SER A 455 -40.70 -27.14 -6.36
CA SER A 455 -40.79 -28.35 -5.56
C SER A 455 -41.62 -29.37 -6.33
N GLY A 456 -41.08 -30.58 -6.48
CA GLY A 456 -41.83 -31.69 -7.10
C GLY A 456 -43.05 -32.20 -6.27
N ALA A 457 -43.32 -31.54 -5.15
CA ALA A 457 -44.46 -31.84 -4.29
C ALA A 457 -45.48 -30.72 -4.41
N ILE A 458 -46.53 -30.93 -5.21
CA ILE A 458 -47.73 -30.13 -5.15
C ILE A 458 -48.38 -30.33 -3.79
N ARG A 459 -48.29 -29.38 -2.89
CA ARG A 459 -49.03 -29.38 -1.62
C ARG A 459 -50.47 -29.01 -1.93
N ALA A 460 -51.31 -30.02 -2.21
CA ALA A 460 -52.74 -29.81 -2.30
C ALA A 460 -53.26 -29.39 -0.91
N GLN A 461 -53.97 -28.26 -0.85
CA GLN A 461 -54.63 -27.78 0.35
C GLN A 461 -56.14 -27.81 0.12
N MET A 462 -56.87 -28.43 1.03
CA MET A 462 -58.32 -28.28 1.03
C MET A 462 -58.70 -26.89 1.56
N ARG A 463 -59.46 -26.13 0.75
CA ARG A 463 -60.02 -24.84 1.16
C ARG A 463 -61.50 -24.82 0.85
N GLN A 464 -62.27 -24.16 1.69
CA GLN A 464 -63.68 -23.87 1.35
C GLN A 464 -63.66 -22.71 0.36
N VAL A 465 -64.23 -22.95 -0.83
CA VAL A 465 -64.34 -21.97 -1.89
C VAL A 465 -65.79 -21.94 -2.36
N THR A 466 -66.24 -20.74 -2.77
CA THR A 466 -67.52 -20.59 -3.49
C THR A 466 -67.20 -20.49 -4.96
N VAL A 467 -67.73 -21.38 -5.77
CA VAL A 467 -67.59 -21.39 -7.22
C VAL A 467 -68.84 -20.77 -7.82
N MET A 468 -68.65 -19.76 -8.67
CA MET A 468 -69.73 -19.07 -9.40
C MET A 468 -69.54 -19.28 -10.89
N PHE A 469 -70.58 -19.71 -11.55
CA PHE A 469 -70.66 -19.71 -13.02
C PHE A 469 -71.62 -18.60 -13.45
N ALA A 470 -71.20 -17.80 -14.43
CA ALA A 470 -71.99 -16.74 -14.99
C ALA A 470 -71.99 -16.87 -16.51
N ASP A 471 -73.15 -16.75 -17.13
CA ASP A 471 -73.34 -16.87 -18.58
C ASP A 471 -74.26 -15.77 -19.11
N ILE A 472 -74.08 -15.43 -20.37
CA ILE A 472 -74.94 -14.44 -21.05
C ILE A 472 -76.20 -15.15 -21.57
N ARG A 473 -77.40 -14.77 -21.05
CA ARG A 473 -78.64 -15.37 -21.45
C ARG A 473 -78.92 -15.12 -22.97
N ASN A 474 -79.25 -16.21 -23.70
CA ASN A 474 -79.48 -16.21 -25.13
C ASN A 474 -78.33 -15.74 -26.02
N PHE A 475 -77.10 -15.86 -25.63
CA PHE A 475 -75.93 -15.41 -26.40
C PHE A 475 -75.81 -16.15 -27.74
N SER A 476 -76.07 -17.43 -27.79
CA SER A 476 -76.07 -18.22 -29.05
C SER A 476 -77.01 -17.64 -30.10
N ALA A 477 -78.29 -17.33 -29.73
CA ALA A 477 -79.25 -16.72 -30.61
C ALA A 477 -78.84 -15.28 -31.00
N TYR A 478 -78.17 -14.55 -30.13
CA TYR A 478 -77.62 -13.24 -30.41
C TYR A 478 -76.49 -13.32 -31.46
N CYS A 479 -75.62 -14.30 -31.41
CA CYS A 479 -74.56 -14.52 -32.38
C CYS A 479 -75.08 -14.96 -33.76
N GLU A 480 -76.13 -15.77 -33.80
CA GLU A 480 -76.74 -16.20 -35.06
C GLU A 480 -77.41 -15.06 -35.85
N ALA A 481 -77.83 -14.02 -35.15
CA ALA A 481 -78.61 -12.88 -35.78
C ALA A 481 -77.70 -11.67 -36.08
N ARG A 482 -76.41 -11.71 -35.77
CA ARG A 482 -75.55 -10.52 -35.90
C ARG A 482 -74.15 -10.83 -36.48
N PRO A 483 -73.44 -9.81 -37.01
CA PRO A 483 -72.08 -9.97 -37.49
C PRO A 483 -71.14 -10.40 -36.37
N PRO A 484 -70.09 -11.21 -36.67
CA PRO A 484 -69.18 -11.75 -35.68
C PRO A 484 -68.41 -10.69 -34.84
N ASP A 485 -68.17 -9.54 -35.42
CA ASP A 485 -67.49 -8.40 -34.77
C ASP A 485 -68.37 -7.74 -33.69
N GLU A 486 -69.70 -7.63 -33.91
CA GLU A 486 -70.61 -7.17 -32.85
C GLU A 486 -70.77 -8.16 -31.73
N ALA A 487 -70.81 -9.46 -32.02
CA ALA A 487 -70.84 -10.52 -31.03
C ALA A 487 -69.57 -10.54 -30.18
N ALA A 488 -68.40 -10.36 -30.81
CA ALA A 488 -67.15 -10.26 -30.14
C ALA A 488 -67.04 -9.00 -29.23
N ALA A 489 -67.56 -7.87 -29.68
CA ALA A 489 -67.60 -6.62 -28.91
C ALA A 489 -68.43 -6.77 -27.61
N VAL A 490 -69.61 -7.39 -27.72
CA VAL A 490 -70.47 -7.67 -26.53
C VAL A 490 -69.78 -8.62 -25.55
N LEU A 491 -69.20 -9.68 -26.06
CA LEU A 491 -68.43 -10.63 -25.22
C LEU A 491 -67.30 -9.96 -24.51
N HIS A 492 -66.53 -9.14 -25.22
CA HIS A 492 -65.39 -8.40 -24.61
C HIS A 492 -65.89 -7.40 -23.55
N ALA A 493 -67.00 -6.69 -23.80
CA ALA A 493 -67.61 -5.79 -22.82
C ALA A 493 -68.09 -6.54 -21.57
N PHE A 494 -68.76 -7.71 -21.75
CA PHE A 494 -69.17 -8.56 -20.65
C PHE A 494 -68.00 -9.03 -19.81
N PHE A 495 -66.97 -9.60 -20.44
CA PHE A 495 -65.76 -10.05 -19.72
C PHE A 495 -65.06 -8.92 -18.99
N SER A 496 -64.99 -7.73 -19.59
CA SER A 496 -64.36 -6.56 -18.95
C SER A 496 -65.14 -6.10 -17.70
N VAL A 497 -66.47 -6.08 -17.76
CA VAL A 497 -67.31 -5.72 -16.61
C VAL A 497 -67.27 -6.81 -15.54
N ALA A 498 -67.42 -8.08 -15.94
CA ALA A 498 -67.37 -9.22 -15.03
C ALA A 498 -66.02 -9.28 -14.27
N THR A 499 -64.92 -9.10 -14.99
CA THR A 499 -63.59 -9.04 -14.40
C THR A 499 -63.48 -7.96 -13.32
N ARG A 500 -63.95 -6.76 -13.64
CA ARG A 500 -63.89 -5.62 -12.71
C ARG A 500 -64.71 -5.87 -11.46
N VAL A 501 -65.95 -6.36 -11.62
CA VAL A 501 -66.84 -6.62 -10.48
C VAL A 501 -66.30 -7.74 -9.58
N VAL A 502 -65.83 -8.85 -10.16
CA VAL A 502 -65.26 -9.98 -9.41
C VAL A 502 -64.03 -9.53 -8.65
N GLN A 503 -63.12 -8.79 -9.26
CA GLN A 503 -61.90 -8.26 -8.62
C GLN A 503 -62.20 -7.26 -7.51
N GLN A 504 -63.19 -6.36 -7.71
CA GLN A 504 -63.62 -5.39 -6.69
C GLN A 504 -64.13 -6.07 -5.41
N HIS A 505 -64.71 -7.28 -5.53
CA HIS A 505 -65.22 -8.06 -4.42
C HIS A 505 -64.24 -9.16 -3.93
N GLY A 506 -62.96 -9.07 -4.35
CA GLY A 506 -61.91 -9.99 -3.91
C GLY A 506 -62.00 -11.39 -4.51
N GLY A 507 -62.79 -11.59 -5.56
CA GLY A 507 -62.93 -12.85 -6.28
C GLY A 507 -61.79 -13.07 -7.26
N VAL A 508 -61.62 -14.32 -7.70
CA VAL A 508 -60.63 -14.74 -8.69
C VAL A 508 -61.37 -15.39 -9.85
N ILE A 509 -61.06 -15.00 -11.09
CA ILE A 509 -61.62 -15.62 -12.29
C ILE A 509 -60.71 -16.78 -12.69
N GLU A 510 -61.28 -17.98 -12.80
CA GLU A 510 -60.58 -19.21 -13.17
C GLU A 510 -60.40 -19.31 -14.68
N ALA A 511 -61.45 -19.11 -15.45
CA ALA A 511 -61.43 -19.15 -16.91
C ALA A 511 -62.61 -18.38 -17.51
N PHE A 512 -62.47 -17.92 -18.73
CA PHE A 512 -63.54 -17.51 -19.64
C PHE A 512 -63.67 -18.64 -20.67
N GLN A 513 -64.84 -19.24 -20.76
CA GLN A 513 -65.15 -20.30 -21.73
C GLN A 513 -66.04 -19.75 -22.84
#